data_cde4bf0de7806a969aabdcb7eecbf951
#
_entry.id   cde4bf0de7806a969aabdcb7eecbf951
#
_cell.length_a   1.000
_cell.length_b   1.000
_cell.length_c   1.000
_cell.angle_alpha   90.00
_cell.angle_beta   90.00
_cell.angle_gamma   90.00
#
_symmetry.space_group_name_H-M   'P 1'
#
loop_
_entity.id
_entity.type
_entity.pdbx_description
1 polymer ?
#
loop_
_entity_poly.entity_id
_entity_poly.type
_entity_poly.pdbx_seq_one_letter_code
_entity_poly.pdbx_strand_id
1 'polypeptide(L)'
;MSFLPAVKIWIWISVYASLAGWTLSAFGFLNRIGYAVLCLVGVVVFIEMRARGAFDSRSTPWRWRKFRHRFSRSFPLMFAALAVLVFIGGVIYPPTNHTGLSYRIPRVLHWLESEGWQWIYTPNPRLNTRACGFEWLTAPLLLFTKSDRGIFLLNFISFLLLPGLIFSVLKRLGVRGCVAWQWMWIMPTGYVFLLQAGSGGNDAFPAVYSLAAMDFACRAWKSRQASDLWYSLLAIALLGGAKASNLPLMLPWLLLVAPLWRLLRDQPLGTTRILVIALVVSFLPTVILNLYYLGNWSGLNVERTGMDMKNPFVGVWGNALLLLSNNLCPPVFTVAGWWNQNALKILPGFIVGPMNRNFEESYQNLWELPTEDWAGVGAGVGWLMVIAGLWAFLKRGRSTSSDRDTGLPPLIRKLALLSPWVALIAYGAKSGMVTPGRLIAPYYPLLLPLIVAGAEQAVLVRKRWWRLLVWLGFLTAFAILIVTPARPLWPAQTILSRAVQAKPDSRFLNRALTTYAVYSMRSDPLPGLRAALPKDLKVVGFLGTPDDLDISFWRPYLSRQVAQISATETAQQIRQRKLTHAIVSGAGLEWSTYSVTNLTLESWLTQTRAEVLTNTIATVTVSAGPKPWYLVHFKN
;
A
#
# COMPACT_ATOMS: atom_id res chain seq x y z
N MET A 1 7.79 17.18 21.86
CA MET A 1 8.85 16.57 21.03
C MET A 1 8.48 16.79 19.59
N SER A 2 9.37 17.38 18.84
CA SER A 2 9.20 17.50 17.40
C SER A 2 9.75 16.22 16.78
N PHE A 3 8.89 15.38 16.17
CA PHE A 3 9.32 14.28 15.32
C PHE A 3 9.88 14.78 13.97
N LEU A 4 9.96 16.09 13.82
CA LEU A 4 10.37 16.75 12.58
C LEU A 4 11.72 16.28 12.03
N PRO A 5 12.79 16.13 12.85
CA PRO A 5 14.06 15.60 12.34
C PRO A 5 13.91 14.20 11.77
N ALA A 6 13.17 13.32 12.44
CA ALA A 6 12.94 11.96 11.95
C ALA A 6 12.17 11.94 10.62
N VAL A 7 11.15 12.81 10.47
CA VAL A 7 10.40 12.95 9.21
C VAL A 7 11.30 13.50 8.09
N LYS A 8 12.13 14.51 8.37
CA LYS A 8 13.09 15.05 7.40
C LYS A 8 14.09 13.99 6.95
N ILE A 9 14.63 13.21 7.89
CA ILE A 9 15.55 12.10 7.61
C ILE A 9 14.85 11.03 6.75
N TRP A 10 13.60 10.68 7.07
CA TRP A 10 12.85 9.69 6.30
C TRP A 10 12.57 10.14 4.87
N ILE A 11 12.19 11.42 4.68
CA ILE A 11 12.05 12.03 3.34
C ILE A 11 13.38 11.95 2.60
N TRP A 12 14.49 12.34 3.25
CA TRP A 12 15.81 12.32 2.63
C TRP A 12 16.23 10.90 2.21
N ILE A 13 16.07 9.88 3.08
CA ILE A 13 16.36 8.49 2.77
C ILE A 13 15.55 8.03 1.54
N SER A 14 14.27 8.37 1.50
CA SER A 14 13.38 7.97 0.40
C SER A 14 13.71 8.66 -0.91
N VAL A 15 14.05 9.94 -0.86
CA VAL A 15 14.55 10.70 -2.02
C VAL A 15 15.85 10.09 -2.52
N TYR A 16 16.79 9.85 -1.61
CA TYR A 16 18.10 9.31 -1.96
C TYR A 16 17.98 7.90 -2.57
N ALA A 17 17.19 7.02 -1.97
CA ALA A 17 16.97 5.68 -2.50
C ALA A 17 16.35 5.70 -3.91
N SER A 18 15.38 6.59 -4.16
CA SER A 18 14.78 6.74 -5.49
C SER A 18 15.76 7.28 -6.51
N LEU A 19 16.55 8.30 -6.15
CA LEU A 19 17.60 8.85 -7.02
C LEU A 19 18.67 7.78 -7.31
N ALA A 20 19.13 7.05 -6.28
CA ALA A 20 20.11 5.98 -6.42
C ALA A 20 19.61 4.89 -7.38
N GLY A 21 18.36 4.44 -7.20
CA GLY A 21 17.75 3.44 -8.06
C GLY A 21 17.71 3.86 -9.53
N TRP A 22 17.20 5.06 -9.82
CA TRP A 22 17.17 5.58 -11.19
C TRP A 22 18.56 5.82 -11.78
N THR A 23 19.50 6.36 -10.99
CA THR A 23 20.87 6.64 -11.44
C THR A 23 21.62 5.34 -11.76
N LEU A 24 21.63 4.38 -10.81
CA LEU A 24 22.28 3.09 -11.02
C LEU A 24 21.68 2.33 -12.21
N SER A 25 20.36 2.40 -12.35
CA SER A 25 19.63 1.82 -13.46
C SER A 25 20.04 2.43 -14.81
N ALA A 26 20.18 3.74 -14.90
CA ALA A 26 20.55 4.45 -16.12
C ALA A 26 21.98 4.11 -16.60
N PHE A 27 22.88 3.74 -15.67
CA PHE A 27 24.26 3.38 -15.97
C PHE A 27 24.50 1.85 -16.03
N GLY A 28 23.49 1.01 -15.82
CA GLY A 28 23.65 -0.45 -15.78
C GLY A 28 24.46 -0.95 -14.57
N PHE A 29 24.41 -0.24 -13.45
CA PHE A 29 25.12 -0.57 -12.22
C PHE A 29 24.19 -0.86 -11.04
N LEU A 30 22.99 -1.38 -11.32
CA LEU A 30 22.01 -1.74 -10.29
C LEU A 30 22.42 -3.04 -9.58
N ASN A 31 23.66 -3.09 -9.08
CA ASN A 31 24.30 -4.22 -8.44
C ASN A 31 24.88 -3.84 -7.07
N ARG A 32 25.53 -4.80 -6.40
CA ARG A 32 26.08 -4.60 -5.06
C ARG A 32 27.15 -3.52 -5.01
N ILE A 33 28.02 -3.43 -6.03
CA ILE A 33 29.10 -2.44 -6.07
C ILE A 33 28.51 -1.05 -6.22
N GLY A 34 27.58 -0.86 -7.18
CA GLY A 34 26.92 0.41 -7.40
C GLY A 34 26.18 0.91 -6.15
N TYR A 35 25.40 0.06 -5.49
CA TYR A 35 24.74 0.42 -4.24
C TYR A 35 25.72 0.70 -3.10
N ALA A 36 26.82 -0.07 -2.97
CA ALA A 36 27.83 0.18 -1.93
C ALA A 36 28.48 1.56 -2.10
N VAL A 37 28.87 1.91 -3.33
CA VAL A 37 29.44 3.24 -3.64
C VAL A 37 28.42 4.34 -3.32
N LEU A 38 27.17 4.22 -3.77
CA LEU A 38 26.17 5.23 -3.47
C LEU A 38 25.82 5.27 -1.98
N CYS A 39 25.82 4.16 -1.25
CA CYS A 39 25.66 4.19 0.21
C CYS A 39 26.75 5.03 0.90
N LEU A 40 28.02 4.87 0.48
CA LEU A 40 29.14 5.69 1.00
C LEU A 40 28.93 7.18 0.68
N VAL A 41 28.60 7.51 -0.58
CA VAL A 41 28.26 8.89 -0.98
C VAL A 41 27.09 9.42 -0.15
N GLY A 42 26.04 8.63 0.05
CA GLY A 42 24.89 8.98 0.84
C GLY A 42 25.23 9.28 2.30
N VAL A 43 26.12 8.49 2.91
CA VAL A 43 26.60 8.74 4.27
C VAL A 43 27.38 10.07 4.34
N VAL A 44 28.27 10.33 3.40
CA VAL A 44 29.01 11.60 3.34
C VAL A 44 28.07 12.80 3.20
N VAL A 45 27.13 12.73 2.25
CA VAL A 45 26.11 13.79 2.06
C VAL A 45 25.26 13.97 3.32
N PHE A 46 24.87 12.87 3.98
CA PHE A 46 24.11 12.94 5.23
C PHE A 46 24.89 13.63 6.35
N ILE A 47 26.17 13.31 6.52
CA ILE A 47 27.05 13.94 7.52
C ILE A 47 27.17 15.45 7.24
N GLU A 48 27.39 15.82 5.98
CA GLU A 48 27.48 17.22 5.56
C GLU A 48 26.17 17.98 5.79
N MET A 49 25.02 17.40 5.39
CA MET A 49 23.70 17.99 5.65
C MET A 49 23.43 18.17 7.14
N ARG A 50 23.85 17.20 7.96
CA ARG A 50 23.74 17.28 9.42
C ARG A 50 24.63 18.38 9.98
N ALA A 51 25.87 18.48 9.52
CA ALA A 51 26.81 19.52 9.94
C ALA A 51 26.30 20.94 9.59
N ARG A 52 25.61 21.07 8.44
CA ARG A 52 24.95 22.33 8.04
C ARG A 52 23.60 22.58 8.74
N GLY A 53 23.20 21.75 9.70
CA GLY A 53 21.95 21.92 10.46
C GLY A 53 20.67 21.64 9.66
N ALA A 54 20.73 20.96 8.51
CA ALA A 54 19.56 20.70 7.66
C ALA A 54 18.45 19.93 8.40
N PHE A 55 18.82 19.07 9.35
CA PHE A 55 17.91 18.28 10.16
C PHE A 55 17.62 18.90 11.53
N ASP A 56 18.31 20.00 11.86
CA ASP A 56 18.08 20.67 13.13
C ASP A 56 16.67 21.26 13.15
N SER A 57 15.98 21.00 14.22
CA SER A 57 14.81 21.75 14.59
C SER A 57 15.19 22.55 15.81
N ARG A 58 14.73 23.80 15.94
CA ARG A 58 14.79 24.59 17.19
C ARG A 58 14.00 23.89 18.31
N SER A 59 13.99 22.57 18.32
CA SER A 59 13.25 21.74 19.26
C SER A 59 14.08 21.58 20.53
N THR A 60 13.40 21.67 21.63
CA THR A 60 13.93 21.33 22.95
C THR A 60 14.64 19.97 22.91
N PRO A 61 15.82 19.85 23.53
CA PRO A 61 16.56 18.60 23.55
C PRO A 61 15.70 17.43 24.03
N TRP A 62 16.03 16.23 23.55
CA TRP A 62 15.35 15.00 23.94
C TRP A 62 15.37 14.87 25.47
N ARG A 63 14.21 14.96 26.10
CA ARG A 63 14.06 14.79 27.55
C ARG A 63 13.40 13.41 27.79
N TRP A 64 14.20 12.42 28.14
CA TRP A 64 13.77 11.06 28.45
C TRP A 64 12.62 11.00 29.48
N ARG A 65 12.66 11.85 30.51
CA ARG A 65 11.58 11.95 31.50
C ARG A 65 10.23 12.35 30.86
N LYS A 66 10.24 13.29 29.90
CA LYS A 66 9.00 13.68 29.18
C LYS A 66 8.50 12.56 28.25
N PHE A 67 9.40 11.81 27.64
CA PHE A 67 9.05 10.65 26.84
C PHE A 67 8.40 9.56 27.70
N ARG A 68 9.05 9.12 28.78
CA ARG A 68 8.54 8.14 29.73
C ARG A 68 7.18 8.54 30.30
N HIS A 69 7.02 9.81 30.74
CA HIS A 69 5.72 10.31 31.23
C HIS A 69 4.62 10.32 30.18
N ARG A 70 4.96 10.49 28.88
CA ARG A 70 3.99 10.40 27.79
C ARG A 70 3.50 8.97 27.59
N PHE A 71 4.41 8.00 27.58
CA PHE A 71 4.11 6.58 27.40
C PHE A 71 3.63 5.88 28.68
N SER A 72 3.57 6.54 29.82
CA SER A 72 2.81 6.08 30.98
C SER A 72 1.29 6.32 30.87
N ARG A 73 0.84 7.09 29.87
CA ARG A 73 -0.58 7.32 29.60
C ARG A 73 -1.16 6.18 28.76
N SER A 74 -2.44 5.88 28.95
CA SER A 74 -3.11 4.70 28.36
C SER A 74 -3.03 4.65 26.82
N PHE A 75 -3.41 5.69 26.10
CA PHE A 75 -3.45 5.64 24.63
C PHE A 75 -2.06 5.49 23.97
N PRO A 76 -1.03 6.26 24.36
CA PRO A 76 0.33 6.00 23.90
C PRO A 76 0.83 4.59 24.23
N LEU A 77 0.51 4.07 25.42
CA LEU A 77 0.90 2.71 25.82
C LEU A 77 0.22 1.66 24.92
N MET A 78 -1.08 1.81 24.66
CA MET A 78 -1.82 0.90 23.76
C MET A 78 -1.24 0.95 22.34
N PHE A 79 -0.96 2.13 21.82
CA PHE A 79 -0.31 2.26 20.52
C PHE A 79 1.08 1.58 20.51
N ALA A 80 1.87 1.75 21.57
CA ALA A 80 3.17 1.08 21.68
C ALA A 80 3.02 -0.45 21.69
N ALA A 81 2.03 -0.98 22.43
CA ALA A 81 1.75 -2.41 22.46
C ALA A 81 1.31 -2.94 21.09
N LEU A 82 0.44 -2.21 20.37
CA LEU A 82 0.07 -2.54 18.99
C LEU A 82 1.29 -2.53 18.06
N ALA A 83 2.15 -1.52 18.17
CA ALA A 83 3.39 -1.43 17.38
C ALA A 83 4.32 -2.62 17.64
N VAL A 84 4.44 -3.07 18.90
CA VAL A 84 5.21 -4.28 19.23
C VAL A 84 4.60 -5.52 18.59
N LEU A 85 3.28 -5.70 18.65
CA LEU A 85 2.62 -6.85 18.01
C LEU A 85 2.79 -6.83 16.49
N VAL A 86 2.66 -5.66 15.86
CA VAL A 86 2.91 -5.49 14.41
C VAL A 86 4.35 -5.87 14.07
N PHE A 87 5.33 -5.42 14.86
CA PHE A 87 6.74 -5.75 14.65
C PHE A 87 6.99 -7.25 14.80
N ILE A 88 6.47 -7.88 15.86
CA ILE A 88 6.58 -9.32 16.08
C ILE A 88 5.99 -10.08 14.89
N GLY A 89 4.78 -9.72 14.45
CA GLY A 89 4.15 -10.34 13.27
C GLY A 89 4.99 -10.20 12.00
N GLY A 90 5.57 -9.02 11.75
CA GLY A 90 6.44 -8.78 10.60
C GLY A 90 7.77 -9.54 10.64
N VAL A 91 8.34 -9.77 11.83
CA VAL A 91 9.58 -10.55 12.01
C VAL A 91 9.33 -12.05 11.83
N ILE A 92 8.24 -12.56 12.40
CA ILE A 92 7.92 -14.00 12.37
C ILE A 92 7.49 -14.44 10.97
N TYR A 93 6.64 -13.68 10.31
CA TYR A 93 6.01 -14.06 9.04
C TYR A 93 6.65 -13.36 7.84
N PRO A 94 6.89 -14.08 6.73
CA PRO A 94 7.29 -13.46 5.47
C PRO A 94 6.13 -12.62 4.92
N PRO A 95 6.38 -11.71 3.94
CA PRO A 95 5.33 -10.96 3.27
C PRO A 95 4.31 -11.88 2.60
N THR A 96 3.02 -11.60 2.81
CA THR A 96 1.90 -12.34 2.21
C THR A 96 0.97 -11.43 1.40
N ASN A 97 1.33 -10.15 1.26
CA ASN A 97 0.58 -9.20 0.45
C ASN A 97 0.57 -9.63 -1.02
N HIS A 98 -0.63 -9.84 -1.59
CA HIS A 98 -0.76 -10.35 -2.95
C HIS A 98 -0.07 -9.44 -3.97
N THR A 99 -0.32 -8.12 -3.91
CA THR A 99 0.31 -7.17 -4.86
C THR A 99 1.83 -7.07 -4.67
N GLY A 100 2.33 -7.31 -3.46
CA GLY A 100 3.76 -7.42 -3.16
C GLY A 100 4.40 -8.60 -3.88
N LEU A 101 3.74 -9.76 -3.82
CA LEU A 101 4.26 -11.01 -4.36
C LEU A 101 4.00 -11.20 -5.85
N SER A 102 2.91 -10.61 -6.41
CA SER A 102 2.55 -10.80 -7.82
C SER A 102 3.32 -9.89 -8.79
N TYR A 103 3.74 -8.68 -8.37
CA TYR A 103 4.45 -7.79 -9.27
C TYR A 103 5.53 -6.91 -8.64
N ARG A 104 5.45 -6.54 -7.35
CA ARG A 104 6.42 -5.57 -6.76
C ARG A 104 7.78 -6.19 -6.53
N ILE A 105 7.83 -7.32 -5.81
CA ILE A 105 9.07 -8.05 -5.58
C ILE A 105 9.60 -8.63 -6.89
N PRO A 106 8.78 -9.32 -7.73
CA PRO A 106 9.25 -9.86 -9.01
C PRO A 106 9.87 -8.80 -9.92
N ARG A 107 9.26 -7.60 -10.07
CA ARG A 107 9.87 -6.58 -10.94
C ARG A 107 11.21 -6.05 -10.43
N VAL A 108 11.40 -5.94 -9.10
CA VAL A 108 12.69 -5.57 -8.53
C VAL A 108 13.73 -6.65 -8.81
N LEU A 109 13.35 -7.94 -8.71
CA LEU A 109 14.24 -9.05 -9.03
C LEU A 109 14.64 -9.03 -10.50
N HIS A 110 13.72 -8.74 -11.43
CA HIS A 110 14.04 -8.53 -12.85
C HIS A 110 15.05 -7.39 -13.04
N TRP A 111 14.88 -6.26 -12.37
CA TRP A 111 15.81 -5.12 -12.48
C TRP A 111 17.19 -5.44 -11.91
N LEU A 112 17.27 -6.15 -10.80
CA LEU A 112 18.53 -6.57 -10.19
C LEU A 112 19.28 -7.60 -11.04
N GLU A 113 18.57 -8.49 -11.71
CA GLU A 113 19.17 -9.47 -12.64
C GLU A 113 19.72 -8.82 -13.92
N SER A 114 19.04 -7.78 -14.42
CA SER A 114 19.47 -7.02 -15.61
C SER A 114 20.39 -5.84 -15.28
N GLU A 115 20.74 -5.66 -14.01
CA GLU A 115 21.51 -4.52 -13.50
C GLU A 115 20.94 -3.14 -13.86
N GLY A 116 19.63 -3.08 -14.22
CA GLY A 116 18.97 -1.85 -14.61
C GLY A 116 17.46 -2.02 -14.77
N TRP A 117 16.76 -0.90 -14.77
CA TRP A 117 15.35 -0.88 -15.14
C TRP A 117 15.20 -1.23 -16.62
N GLN A 118 14.31 -2.16 -16.91
CA GLN A 118 13.95 -2.54 -18.27
C GLN A 118 12.45 -2.78 -18.38
N TRP A 119 11.92 -2.66 -19.59
CA TRP A 119 10.56 -3.09 -19.88
C TRP A 119 10.50 -4.61 -19.88
N ILE A 120 9.76 -5.17 -18.92
CA ILE A 120 9.66 -6.61 -18.72
C ILE A 120 8.62 -7.17 -19.70
N TYR A 121 9.00 -8.20 -20.45
CA TYR A 121 8.03 -8.96 -21.24
C TYR A 121 7.17 -9.80 -20.30
N THR A 122 5.84 -9.52 -20.23
CA THR A 122 4.95 -10.12 -19.24
C THR A 122 3.48 -9.91 -19.61
N PRO A 123 2.58 -10.87 -19.32
CA PRO A 123 1.14 -10.66 -19.43
C PRO A 123 0.59 -9.76 -18.30
N ASN A 124 1.37 -9.51 -17.24
CA ASN A 124 0.99 -8.63 -16.14
C ASN A 124 1.55 -7.21 -16.34
N PRO A 125 0.78 -6.26 -16.90
CA PRO A 125 1.27 -4.92 -17.20
C PRO A 125 1.69 -4.14 -15.95
N ARG A 126 1.26 -4.57 -14.76
CA ARG A 126 1.60 -3.93 -13.47
C ARG A 126 3.09 -3.99 -13.16
N LEU A 127 3.84 -4.96 -13.72
CA LEU A 127 5.29 -5.03 -13.57
C LEU A 127 5.98 -3.80 -14.19
N ASN A 128 5.38 -3.19 -15.22
CA ASN A 128 5.95 -2.08 -15.97
C ASN A 128 5.32 -0.73 -15.64
N THR A 129 3.97 -0.69 -15.53
CA THR A 129 3.20 0.56 -15.58
C THR A 129 3.06 1.28 -14.23
N ARG A 130 3.38 0.63 -13.12
CA ARG A 130 3.17 1.18 -11.78
C ARG A 130 4.35 2.02 -11.30
N ALA A 131 4.05 3.02 -10.45
CA ALA A 131 5.05 3.85 -9.78
C ALA A 131 6.11 3.00 -9.07
N CYS A 132 7.37 3.47 -9.04
CA CYS A 132 8.54 2.71 -8.59
C CYS A 132 9.11 3.15 -7.24
N GLY A 133 8.55 4.16 -6.56
CA GLY A 133 9.18 4.77 -5.38
C GLY A 133 9.34 3.83 -4.19
N PHE A 134 8.40 2.91 -3.98
CA PHE A 134 8.52 1.89 -2.94
C PHE A 134 9.55 0.81 -3.31
N GLU A 135 9.63 0.47 -4.57
CA GLU A 135 10.54 -0.54 -5.11
C GLU A 135 11.99 -0.10 -5.03
N TRP A 136 12.29 1.18 -5.26
CA TRP A 136 13.64 1.70 -5.07
C TRP A 136 14.13 1.64 -3.63
N LEU A 137 13.21 1.67 -2.64
CA LEU A 137 13.55 1.41 -1.25
C LEU A 137 13.75 -0.09 -0.96
N THR A 138 13.03 -0.97 -1.67
CA THR A 138 13.14 -2.42 -1.47
C THR A 138 14.32 -3.04 -2.21
N ALA A 139 14.77 -2.46 -3.31
CA ALA A 139 15.85 -3.01 -4.13
C ALA A 139 17.16 -3.27 -3.36
N PRO A 140 17.73 -2.32 -2.58
CA PRO A 140 18.91 -2.60 -1.79
C PRO A 140 18.68 -3.66 -0.71
N LEU A 141 17.47 -3.71 -0.09
CA LEU A 141 17.15 -4.74 0.90
C LEU A 141 17.20 -6.13 0.27
N LEU A 142 16.54 -6.35 -0.87
CA LEU A 142 16.55 -7.62 -1.58
C LEU A 142 17.96 -8.00 -2.06
N LEU A 143 18.72 -7.05 -2.57
CA LEU A 143 20.06 -7.28 -3.11
C LEU A 143 21.06 -7.74 -2.03
N PHE A 144 21.06 -7.09 -0.85
CA PHE A 144 22.02 -7.39 0.20
C PHE A 144 21.58 -8.55 1.09
N THR A 145 20.28 -8.65 1.42
CA THR A 145 19.78 -9.71 2.32
C THR A 145 19.41 -10.99 1.58
N LYS A 146 19.19 -10.94 0.26
CA LYS A 146 18.62 -12.02 -0.54
C LYS A 146 17.30 -12.57 0.06
N SER A 147 16.55 -11.70 0.71
CA SER A 147 15.33 -12.04 1.46
C SER A 147 14.32 -10.89 1.40
N ASP A 148 13.04 -11.24 1.35
CA ASP A 148 11.91 -10.32 1.43
C ASP A 148 11.48 -10.00 2.87
N ARG A 149 12.02 -10.72 3.88
CA ARG A 149 11.61 -10.59 5.27
C ARG A 149 11.82 -9.20 5.87
N GLY A 150 12.80 -8.44 5.38
CA GLY A 150 13.08 -7.08 5.87
C GLY A 150 12.19 -5.99 5.28
N ILE A 151 11.39 -6.26 4.26
CA ILE A 151 10.61 -5.24 3.53
C ILE A 151 9.59 -4.55 4.44
N PHE A 152 8.99 -5.28 5.39
CA PHE A 152 8.02 -4.70 6.32
C PHE A 152 8.58 -3.52 7.14
N LEU A 153 9.90 -3.45 7.36
CA LEU A 153 10.52 -2.36 8.12
C LEU A 153 10.25 -0.99 7.49
N LEU A 154 10.11 -0.91 6.17
CA LEU A 154 9.78 0.34 5.47
C LEU A 154 8.39 0.85 5.90
N ASN A 155 7.41 -0.04 5.93
CA ASN A 155 6.06 0.26 6.38
C ASN A 155 6.03 0.54 7.90
N PHE A 156 6.78 -0.22 8.67
CA PHE A 156 6.83 -0.07 10.13
C PHE A 156 7.40 1.29 10.54
N ILE A 157 8.50 1.74 9.89
CA ILE A 157 9.06 3.08 10.14
C ILE A 157 8.04 4.17 9.79
N SER A 158 7.40 4.06 8.62
CA SER A 158 6.35 4.99 8.21
C SER A 158 5.21 5.03 9.22
N PHE A 159 4.74 3.87 9.70
CA PHE A 159 3.71 3.74 10.72
C PHE A 159 4.07 4.43 12.04
N LEU A 160 5.32 4.28 12.52
CA LEU A 160 5.79 4.93 13.74
C LEU A 160 5.82 6.47 13.64
N LEU A 161 5.94 7.02 12.44
CA LEU A 161 5.93 8.47 12.21
C LEU A 161 4.52 9.08 12.16
N LEU A 162 3.47 8.27 11.89
CA LEU A 162 2.10 8.74 11.72
C LEU A 162 1.56 9.53 12.93
N PRO A 163 1.68 9.07 14.19
CA PRO A 163 1.10 9.81 15.32
C PRO A 163 1.61 11.25 15.42
N GLY A 164 2.91 11.43 15.25
CA GLY A 164 3.53 12.77 15.32
C GLY A 164 3.08 13.70 14.20
N LEU A 165 2.98 13.19 12.99
CA LEU A 165 2.51 13.94 11.82
C LEU A 165 1.03 14.28 11.92
N ILE A 166 0.17 13.31 12.29
CA ILE A 166 -1.27 13.54 12.51
C ILE A 166 -1.48 14.65 13.54
N PHE A 167 -0.80 14.58 14.69
CA PHE A 167 -0.87 15.64 15.71
C PHE A 167 -0.47 17.00 15.15
N SER A 168 0.64 17.06 14.41
CA SER A 168 1.16 18.31 13.86
C SER A 168 0.20 18.93 12.84
N VAL A 169 -0.29 18.14 11.87
CA VAL A 169 -1.25 18.60 10.85
C VAL A 169 -2.56 19.07 11.49
N LEU A 170 -3.13 18.27 12.40
CA LEU A 170 -4.36 18.65 13.11
C LEU A 170 -4.21 19.98 13.84
N LYS A 171 -3.07 20.18 14.56
CA LYS A 171 -2.80 21.44 15.27
C LYS A 171 -2.67 22.63 14.33
N ARG A 172 -1.99 22.46 13.19
CA ARG A 172 -1.81 23.54 12.20
C ARG A 172 -3.08 23.92 11.49
N LEU A 173 -4.00 22.97 11.30
CA LEU A 173 -5.33 23.22 10.74
C LEU A 173 -6.35 23.69 11.78
N GLY A 174 -5.90 24.00 13.02
CA GLY A 174 -6.72 24.65 14.06
C GLY A 174 -7.49 23.69 14.97
N VAL A 175 -7.23 22.39 14.93
CA VAL A 175 -7.84 21.43 15.84
C VAL A 175 -7.33 21.63 17.28
N ARG A 176 -8.20 21.53 18.27
CA ARG A 176 -7.86 21.67 19.69
C ARG A 176 -6.85 20.60 20.13
N GLY A 177 -5.89 20.99 20.98
CA GLY A 177 -4.79 20.12 21.42
C GLY A 177 -5.25 18.81 22.07
N CYS A 178 -6.31 18.85 22.87
CA CYS A 178 -6.88 17.64 23.50
C CYS A 178 -7.51 16.68 22.46
N VAL A 179 -8.12 17.21 21.40
CA VAL A 179 -8.70 16.44 20.29
C VAL A 179 -7.58 15.86 19.44
N ALA A 180 -6.63 16.70 19.01
CA ALA A 180 -5.48 16.26 18.24
C ALA A 180 -4.64 15.20 18.98
N TRP A 181 -4.53 15.33 20.32
CA TRP A 181 -3.83 14.36 21.17
C TRP A 181 -4.51 12.98 21.17
N GLN A 182 -5.83 12.90 21.17
CA GLN A 182 -6.51 11.60 21.10
C GLN A 182 -6.41 11.00 19.69
N TRP A 183 -6.73 11.78 18.66
CA TRP A 183 -6.77 11.31 17.30
C TRP A 183 -5.39 10.90 16.74
N MET A 184 -4.28 11.46 17.25
CA MET A 184 -2.95 11.01 16.84
C MET A 184 -2.68 9.55 17.22
N TRP A 185 -3.35 9.02 18.24
CA TRP A 185 -3.22 7.63 18.67
C TRP A 185 -4.33 6.74 18.09
N ILE A 186 -5.53 7.30 17.86
CA ILE A 186 -6.68 6.56 17.32
C ILE A 186 -6.49 6.28 15.82
N MET A 187 -6.17 7.28 15.01
CA MET A 187 -6.11 7.12 13.55
C MET A 187 -5.15 6.02 13.08
N PRO A 188 -3.91 5.89 13.64
CA PRO A 188 -3.01 4.81 13.24
C PRO A 188 -3.48 3.41 13.66
N THR A 189 -4.51 3.27 14.53
CA THR A 189 -5.10 1.97 14.87
C THR A 189 -6.09 1.49 13.80
N GLY A 190 -6.33 2.27 12.76
CA GLY A 190 -7.07 1.83 11.59
C GLY A 190 -6.44 0.58 10.96
N TYR A 191 -7.29 -0.38 10.57
CA TYR A 191 -6.86 -1.72 10.14
C TYR A 191 -5.85 -1.68 9.01
N VAL A 192 -6.04 -0.79 8.02
CA VAL A 192 -5.10 -0.64 6.90
C VAL A 192 -3.69 -0.24 7.36
N PHE A 193 -3.58 0.63 8.36
CA PHE A 193 -2.28 1.05 8.89
C PHE A 193 -1.60 -0.06 9.67
N LEU A 194 -2.35 -0.75 10.55
CA LEU A 194 -1.83 -1.84 11.38
C LEU A 194 -1.42 -3.05 10.54
N LEU A 195 -2.31 -3.49 9.65
CA LEU A 195 -2.07 -4.70 8.86
C LEU A 195 -0.93 -4.49 7.85
N GLN A 196 -0.83 -3.31 7.25
CA GLN A 196 0.26 -3.04 6.32
C GLN A 196 1.58 -2.68 6.99
N ALA A 197 1.58 -2.17 8.22
CA ALA A 197 2.82 -1.86 8.92
C ALA A 197 3.72 -3.10 9.16
N GLY A 198 3.15 -4.30 9.27
CA GLY A 198 3.90 -5.57 9.35
C GLY A 198 4.10 -6.27 8.01
N SER A 199 3.86 -5.62 6.87
CA SER A 199 3.76 -6.21 5.54
C SER A 199 4.63 -5.49 4.50
N GLY A 200 4.71 -6.08 3.29
CA GLY A 200 5.32 -5.49 2.09
C GLY A 200 4.37 -4.67 1.21
N GLY A 201 3.12 -4.43 1.64
CA GLY A 201 2.16 -3.60 0.89
C GLY A 201 2.54 -2.12 0.88
N ASN A 202 2.17 -1.35 -0.15
CA ASN A 202 2.52 0.07 -0.24
C ASN A 202 1.31 1.01 -0.20
N ASP A 203 0.12 0.56 0.21
CA ASP A 203 -1.06 1.42 0.22
C ASP A 203 -1.04 2.39 1.41
N ALA A 204 -0.63 1.92 2.61
CA ALA A 204 -0.51 2.75 3.81
C ALA A 204 0.84 3.51 3.89
N PHE A 205 1.90 2.96 3.27
CA PHE A 205 3.24 3.53 3.25
C PHE A 205 3.27 5.03 2.93
N PRO A 206 2.59 5.53 1.87
CA PRO A 206 2.67 6.93 1.48
C PRO A 206 1.89 7.90 2.39
N ALA A 207 1.14 7.42 3.40
CA ALA A 207 0.44 8.31 4.33
C ALA A 207 1.38 9.25 5.09
N VAL A 208 2.63 8.81 5.33
CA VAL A 208 3.66 9.67 5.93
C VAL A 208 3.99 10.86 5.03
N TYR A 209 4.02 10.66 3.72
CA TYR A 209 4.34 11.73 2.76
C TYR A 209 3.17 12.68 2.56
N SER A 210 1.93 12.19 2.52
CA SER A 210 0.76 13.06 2.42
C SER A 210 0.65 14.01 3.62
N LEU A 211 0.86 13.48 4.84
CA LEU A 211 0.87 14.28 6.06
C LEU A 211 2.06 15.22 6.13
N ALA A 212 3.27 14.77 5.72
CA ALA A 212 4.46 15.59 5.71
C ALA A 212 4.33 16.76 4.72
N ALA A 213 3.81 16.52 3.52
CA ALA A 213 3.56 17.56 2.52
C ALA A 213 2.67 18.69 3.09
N MET A 214 1.57 18.30 3.75
CA MET A 214 0.65 19.25 4.41
C MET A 214 1.28 19.95 5.61
N ASP A 215 2.02 19.22 6.48
CA ASP A 215 2.67 19.81 7.66
C ASP A 215 3.70 20.86 7.27
N PHE A 216 4.57 20.53 6.31
CA PHE A 216 5.61 21.47 5.84
C PHE A 216 4.99 22.65 5.07
N ALA A 217 3.96 22.47 4.26
CA ALA A 217 3.25 23.56 3.63
C ALA A 217 2.64 24.53 4.67
N CYS A 218 1.96 24.00 5.69
CA CYS A 218 1.44 24.82 6.78
C CYS A 218 2.55 25.47 7.62
N ARG A 219 3.74 24.85 7.73
CA ARG A 219 4.91 25.46 8.39
C ARG A 219 5.40 26.67 7.64
N ALA A 220 5.50 26.58 6.31
CA ALA A 220 5.97 27.66 5.46
C ALA A 220 5.11 28.93 5.60
N TRP A 221 3.81 28.81 5.83
CA TRP A 221 2.93 29.94 6.13
C TRP A 221 3.38 30.73 7.38
N LYS A 222 3.87 30.03 8.39
CA LYS A 222 4.33 30.65 9.66
C LYS A 222 5.81 31.03 9.62
N SER A 223 6.67 30.16 9.10
CA SER A 223 8.12 30.35 9.10
C SER A 223 8.59 31.32 8.02
N ARG A 224 7.82 31.43 6.91
CA ARG A 224 8.19 32.13 5.68
C ARG A 224 9.54 31.67 5.11
N GLN A 225 9.90 30.40 5.31
CA GLN A 225 11.16 29.82 4.82
C GLN A 225 10.91 28.93 3.61
N ALA A 226 11.67 29.14 2.52
CA ALA A 226 11.63 28.30 1.31
C ALA A 226 11.98 26.84 1.61
N SER A 227 12.83 26.56 2.60
CA SER A 227 13.21 25.21 3.00
C SER A 227 12.03 24.35 3.45
N ASP A 228 11.02 24.92 4.12
CA ASP A 228 9.80 24.20 4.47
C ASP A 228 9.00 23.83 3.21
N LEU A 229 8.93 24.72 2.21
CA LEU A 229 8.29 24.43 0.91
C LEU A 229 9.05 23.35 0.13
N TRP A 230 10.37 23.33 0.20
CA TRP A 230 11.19 22.30 -0.45
C TRP A 230 10.91 20.91 0.13
N TYR A 231 10.85 20.77 1.47
CA TYR A 231 10.45 19.50 2.09
C TYR A 231 9.01 19.13 1.75
N SER A 232 8.11 20.09 1.65
CA SER A 232 6.74 19.89 1.23
C SER A 232 6.66 19.36 -0.21
N LEU A 233 7.45 19.95 -1.13
CA LEU A 233 7.54 19.54 -2.53
C LEU A 233 8.14 18.13 -2.67
N LEU A 234 9.20 17.81 -1.94
CA LEU A 234 9.77 16.47 -1.93
C LEU A 234 8.78 15.42 -1.40
N ALA A 235 8.05 15.76 -0.34
CA ALA A 235 7.07 14.85 0.24
C ALA A 235 5.90 14.57 -0.73
N ILE A 236 5.37 15.58 -1.43
CA ILE A 236 4.28 15.36 -2.39
C ILE A 236 4.77 14.60 -3.64
N ALA A 237 6.02 14.81 -4.07
CA ALA A 237 6.64 14.06 -5.15
C ALA A 237 6.78 12.58 -4.78
N LEU A 238 7.28 12.27 -3.58
CA LEU A 238 7.36 10.91 -3.05
C LEU A 238 5.98 10.25 -2.90
N LEU A 239 4.95 11.02 -2.54
CA LEU A 239 3.57 10.53 -2.47
C LEU A 239 3.09 10.01 -3.83
N GLY A 240 3.27 10.79 -4.89
CA GLY A 240 2.96 10.38 -6.27
C GLY A 240 3.87 9.25 -6.76
N GLY A 241 5.17 9.32 -6.45
CA GLY A 241 6.16 8.30 -6.80
C GLY A 241 5.92 6.95 -6.11
N ALA A 242 5.27 6.92 -4.95
CA ALA A 242 4.90 5.68 -4.28
C ALA A 242 3.67 5.02 -4.93
N LYS A 243 2.68 5.80 -5.38
CA LYS A 243 1.46 5.27 -6.00
C LYS A 243 0.66 6.35 -6.74
N ALA A 244 0.30 6.09 -7.99
CA ALA A 244 -0.46 7.03 -8.83
C ALA A 244 -1.86 7.37 -8.29
N SER A 245 -2.53 6.45 -7.55
CA SER A 245 -3.82 6.70 -6.92
C SER A 245 -3.82 7.86 -5.91
N ASN A 246 -2.63 8.32 -5.49
CA ASN A 246 -2.46 9.45 -4.58
C ASN A 246 -2.41 10.82 -5.30
N LEU A 247 -2.36 10.85 -6.63
CA LEU A 247 -2.26 12.11 -7.40
C LEU A 247 -3.37 13.13 -7.07
N PRO A 248 -4.64 12.73 -6.81
CA PRO A 248 -5.66 13.71 -6.41
C PRO A 248 -5.31 14.48 -5.13
N LEU A 249 -4.47 13.92 -4.23
CA LEU A 249 -3.99 14.63 -3.03
C LEU A 249 -2.99 15.77 -3.32
N MET A 250 -2.57 15.93 -4.58
CA MET A 250 -1.85 17.14 -4.99
C MET A 250 -2.75 18.39 -4.89
N LEU A 251 -4.07 18.26 -5.01
CA LEU A 251 -5.00 19.38 -4.90
C LEU A 251 -4.93 20.11 -3.56
N PRO A 252 -5.10 19.45 -2.38
CA PRO A 252 -4.97 20.13 -1.10
C PRO A 252 -3.58 20.73 -0.87
N TRP A 253 -2.55 20.09 -1.38
CA TRP A 253 -1.19 20.61 -1.32
C TRP A 253 -1.01 21.87 -2.18
N LEU A 254 -1.45 21.87 -3.43
CA LEU A 254 -1.37 23.02 -4.34
C LEU A 254 -2.08 24.25 -3.76
N LEU A 255 -3.26 24.07 -3.18
CA LEU A 255 -4.02 25.17 -2.57
C LEU A 255 -3.28 25.82 -1.39
N LEU A 256 -2.45 25.08 -0.67
CA LEU A 256 -1.61 25.60 0.40
C LEU A 256 -0.34 26.25 -0.11
N VAL A 257 0.29 25.72 -1.15
CA VAL A 257 1.62 26.15 -1.61
C VAL A 257 1.54 27.26 -2.65
N ALA A 258 0.55 27.25 -3.53
CA ALA A 258 0.43 28.24 -4.61
C ALA A 258 0.50 29.71 -4.13
N PRO A 259 -0.16 30.13 -3.04
CA PRO A 259 -0.04 31.52 -2.57
C PRO A 259 1.34 31.87 -2.01
N LEU A 260 2.19 30.88 -1.75
CA LEU A 260 3.56 31.06 -1.24
C LEU A 260 4.65 31.00 -2.32
N TRP A 261 4.25 30.99 -3.62
CA TRP A 261 5.17 30.83 -4.75
C TRP A 261 6.33 31.85 -4.75
N ARG A 262 6.11 33.06 -4.19
CA ARG A 262 7.14 34.09 -4.07
C ARG A 262 8.34 33.62 -3.26
N LEU A 263 8.12 32.85 -2.18
CA LEU A 263 9.22 32.28 -1.37
C LEU A 263 10.12 31.32 -2.17
N LEU A 264 9.56 30.64 -3.16
CA LEU A 264 10.32 29.76 -4.05
C LEU A 264 11.10 30.58 -5.07
N ARG A 265 10.53 31.67 -5.56
CA ARG A 265 11.18 32.60 -6.51
C ARG A 265 12.35 33.35 -5.88
N ASP A 266 12.28 33.66 -4.60
CA ASP A 266 13.34 34.39 -3.88
C ASP A 266 14.64 33.55 -3.74
N GLN A 267 14.56 32.23 -3.95
CA GLN A 267 15.70 31.31 -3.91
C GLN A 267 15.73 30.40 -5.16
N PRO A 268 15.96 30.94 -6.36
CA PRO A 268 15.74 30.23 -7.62
C PRO A 268 16.65 29.00 -7.79
N LEU A 269 17.94 29.09 -7.47
CA LEU A 269 18.88 27.98 -7.61
C LEU A 269 18.53 26.80 -6.69
N GLY A 270 18.21 27.09 -5.42
CA GLY A 270 17.76 26.07 -4.47
C GLY A 270 16.47 25.42 -4.92
N THR A 271 15.51 26.22 -5.33
CA THR A 271 14.19 25.74 -5.81
C THR A 271 14.32 24.88 -7.07
N THR A 272 15.12 25.31 -8.06
CA THR A 272 15.34 24.53 -9.29
C THR A 272 15.96 23.17 -9.00
N ARG A 273 17.00 23.12 -8.12
CA ARG A 273 17.59 21.84 -7.70
C ARG A 273 16.57 20.91 -7.07
N ILE A 274 15.77 21.41 -6.13
CA ILE A 274 14.75 20.61 -5.45
C ILE A 274 13.63 20.22 -6.40
N LEU A 275 13.24 21.08 -7.34
CA LEU A 275 12.24 20.74 -8.37
C LEU A 275 12.71 19.59 -9.27
N VAL A 276 13.95 19.63 -9.74
CA VAL A 276 14.52 18.54 -10.56
C VAL A 276 14.52 17.23 -9.76
N ILE A 277 14.98 17.27 -8.51
CA ILE A 277 14.93 16.09 -7.63
C ILE A 277 13.49 15.59 -7.46
N ALA A 278 12.55 16.49 -7.19
CA ALA A 278 11.13 16.16 -7.01
C ALA A 278 10.54 15.51 -8.27
N LEU A 279 10.86 15.99 -9.46
CA LEU A 279 10.41 15.39 -10.73
C LEU A 279 10.93 13.96 -10.88
N VAL A 280 12.21 13.71 -10.59
CA VAL A 280 12.83 12.37 -10.71
C VAL A 280 12.24 11.37 -9.69
N VAL A 281 11.96 11.79 -8.46
CA VAL A 281 11.42 10.88 -7.42
C VAL A 281 9.90 10.75 -7.46
N SER A 282 9.22 11.52 -8.32
CA SER A 282 7.78 11.50 -8.50
C SER A 282 7.31 10.34 -9.40
N PHE A 283 6.05 10.38 -9.78
CA PHE A 283 5.50 9.48 -10.80
C PHE A 283 5.97 9.80 -12.24
N LEU A 284 6.58 10.97 -12.47
CA LEU A 284 6.94 11.44 -13.81
C LEU A 284 7.84 10.48 -14.61
N PRO A 285 8.89 9.86 -14.06
CA PRO A 285 9.67 8.88 -14.83
C PRO A 285 8.81 7.72 -15.35
N THR A 286 7.90 7.21 -14.53
CA THR A 286 6.97 6.16 -14.97
C THR A 286 6.00 6.67 -16.04
N VAL A 287 5.51 7.92 -15.94
CA VAL A 287 4.68 8.55 -16.98
C VAL A 287 5.41 8.59 -18.31
N ILE A 288 6.68 9.02 -18.32
CA ILE A 288 7.49 9.11 -19.54
C ILE A 288 7.66 7.72 -20.16
N LEU A 289 7.99 6.71 -19.35
CA LEU A 289 8.15 5.33 -19.81
C LEU A 289 6.83 4.74 -20.33
N ASN A 290 5.71 4.99 -19.67
CA ASN A 290 4.40 4.55 -20.12
C ASN A 290 4.01 5.21 -21.45
N LEU A 291 4.27 6.50 -21.61
CA LEU A 291 4.04 7.21 -22.89
C LEU A 291 4.91 6.63 -24.01
N TYR A 292 6.18 6.34 -23.72
CA TYR A 292 7.11 5.80 -24.71
C TYR A 292 6.70 4.39 -25.18
N TYR A 293 6.36 3.48 -24.25
CA TYR A 293 6.06 2.08 -24.58
C TYR A 293 4.60 1.82 -24.93
N LEU A 294 3.64 2.60 -24.40
CA LEU A 294 2.21 2.31 -24.48
C LEU A 294 1.38 3.46 -25.11
N GLY A 295 1.98 4.62 -25.35
CA GLY A 295 1.25 5.81 -25.80
C GLY A 295 0.25 6.36 -24.77
N ASN A 296 0.24 5.86 -23.53
CA ASN A 296 -0.68 6.26 -22.48
C ASN A 296 0.04 6.49 -21.15
N TRP A 297 -0.14 7.66 -20.54
CA TRP A 297 0.59 8.08 -19.35
C TRP A 297 0.32 7.21 -18.10
N SER A 298 -0.88 6.66 -17.97
CA SER A 298 -1.31 5.89 -16.79
C SER A 298 -1.01 4.39 -16.93
N GLY A 299 -0.87 3.87 -18.15
CA GLY A 299 -0.77 2.44 -18.45
C GLY A 299 -2.05 1.66 -18.14
N LEU A 300 -3.20 2.33 -17.89
CA LEU A 300 -4.47 1.66 -17.61
C LEU A 300 -5.11 1.05 -18.87
N ASN A 301 -4.74 1.53 -20.05
CA ASN A 301 -5.25 1.03 -21.32
C ASN A 301 -4.88 -0.44 -21.61
N VAL A 302 -3.86 -0.96 -20.95
CA VAL A 302 -3.43 -2.36 -21.07
C VAL A 302 -3.91 -3.24 -19.91
N GLU A 303 -4.58 -2.67 -18.91
CA GLU A 303 -5.21 -3.45 -17.83
C GLU A 303 -6.50 -4.08 -18.36
N ARG A 304 -6.63 -5.39 -18.21
CA ARG A 304 -7.85 -6.12 -18.61
C ARG A 304 -8.93 -6.10 -17.53
N THR A 305 -8.56 -5.87 -16.28
CA THR A 305 -9.52 -5.70 -15.17
C THR A 305 -9.91 -4.24 -15.05
N GLY A 306 -11.21 -3.95 -14.95
CA GLY A 306 -11.81 -2.61 -14.92
C GLY A 306 -11.35 -1.73 -13.78
N MET A 307 -10.11 -1.24 -13.89
CA MET A 307 -9.59 -0.27 -12.95
C MET A 307 -10.11 1.14 -13.22
N ASP A 308 -10.55 1.40 -14.46
CA ASP A 308 -11.09 2.69 -14.87
C ASP A 308 -12.62 2.67 -14.83
N MET A 309 -13.20 3.72 -14.30
CA MET A 309 -14.64 3.84 -14.11
C MET A 309 -15.32 4.33 -15.39
N LYS A 310 -16.27 3.57 -15.93
CA LYS A 310 -17.02 3.93 -17.15
C LYS A 310 -17.95 5.14 -16.92
N ASN A 311 -18.62 5.18 -15.77
CA ASN A 311 -19.53 6.27 -15.40
C ASN A 311 -19.08 6.94 -14.10
N PRO A 312 -18.52 8.18 -14.16
CA PRO A 312 -18.03 8.91 -12.99
C PRO A 312 -19.07 9.12 -11.87
N PHE A 313 -20.34 9.31 -12.21
CA PHE A 313 -21.40 9.48 -11.22
C PHE A 313 -21.63 8.19 -10.44
N VAL A 314 -21.70 7.04 -11.12
CA VAL A 314 -21.78 5.73 -10.47
C VAL A 314 -20.51 5.48 -9.67
N GLY A 315 -19.35 5.89 -10.19
CA GLY A 315 -18.08 5.82 -9.47
C GLY A 315 -18.11 6.53 -8.12
N VAL A 316 -18.62 7.75 -8.06
CA VAL A 316 -18.70 8.52 -6.80
C VAL A 316 -19.54 7.82 -5.74
N TRP A 317 -20.81 7.54 -6.04
CA TRP A 317 -21.68 6.95 -5.01
C TRP A 317 -21.40 5.47 -4.77
N GLY A 318 -21.01 4.72 -5.80
CA GLY A 318 -20.64 3.31 -5.67
C GLY A 318 -19.40 3.13 -4.80
N ASN A 319 -18.33 3.91 -5.03
CA ASN A 319 -17.16 3.91 -4.15
C ASN A 319 -17.48 4.40 -2.74
N ALA A 320 -18.44 5.35 -2.57
CA ALA A 320 -18.88 5.75 -1.24
C ALA A 320 -19.53 4.57 -0.48
N LEU A 321 -20.40 3.77 -1.13
CA LEU A 321 -20.97 2.56 -0.54
C LEU A 321 -19.90 1.52 -0.18
N LEU A 322 -18.94 1.29 -1.08
CA LEU A 322 -17.82 0.39 -0.82
C LEU A 322 -16.96 0.87 0.36
N LEU A 323 -16.72 2.18 0.46
CA LEU A 323 -16.00 2.75 1.61
C LEU A 323 -16.76 2.60 2.91
N LEU A 324 -18.08 2.78 2.90
CA LEU A 324 -18.92 2.54 4.08
C LEU A 324 -18.82 1.07 4.50
N SER A 325 -18.96 0.12 3.57
CA SER A 325 -18.83 -1.31 3.89
C SER A 325 -17.44 -1.67 4.41
N ASN A 326 -16.37 -1.21 3.75
CA ASN A 326 -14.99 -1.52 4.15
C ASN A 326 -14.60 -0.90 5.52
N ASN A 327 -15.21 0.22 5.90
CA ASN A 327 -14.82 0.96 7.09
C ASN A 327 -15.78 0.77 8.28
N LEU A 328 -17.03 0.38 8.07
CA LEU A 328 -18.02 0.27 9.14
C LEU A 328 -18.44 -1.17 9.44
N CYS A 329 -18.35 -2.08 8.45
CA CYS A 329 -18.67 -3.49 8.67
C CYS A 329 -17.49 -4.20 9.33
N PRO A 330 -17.69 -4.85 10.48
CA PRO A 330 -16.64 -5.66 11.08
C PRO A 330 -16.41 -6.92 10.23
N PRO A 331 -15.16 -7.39 10.07
CA PRO A 331 -14.85 -8.62 9.36
C PRO A 331 -15.21 -9.83 10.26
N VAL A 332 -16.49 -10.13 10.35
CA VAL A 332 -17.03 -11.24 11.13
C VAL A 332 -17.44 -12.34 10.16
N PHE A 333 -16.82 -13.48 10.27
CA PHE A 333 -16.91 -14.61 9.35
C PHE A 333 -18.35 -15.03 9.03
N THR A 334 -19.20 -15.20 10.05
CA THR A 334 -20.59 -15.63 9.87
C THR A 334 -21.45 -14.58 9.17
N VAL A 335 -21.28 -13.30 9.55
CA VAL A 335 -22.05 -12.18 8.98
C VAL A 335 -21.62 -11.93 7.53
N ALA A 336 -20.32 -11.92 7.26
CA ALA A 336 -19.80 -11.73 5.90
C ALA A 336 -20.22 -12.88 4.97
N GLY A 337 -20.14 -14.12 5.44
CA GLY A 337 -20.57 -15.29 4.65
C GLY A 337 -22.05 -15.26 4.30
N TRP A 338 -22.92 -14.90 5.26
CA TRP A 338 -24.34 -14.71 5.01
C TRP A 338 -24.61 -13.58 4.00
N TRP A 339 -23.95 -12.43 4.20
CA TRP A 339 -24.09 -11.29 3.30
C TRP A 339 -23.65 -11.62 1.89
N ASN A 340 -22.50 -12.23 1.70
CA ASN A 340 -21.95 -12.56 0.38
C ASN A 340 -22.86 -13.47 -0.43
N GLN A 341 -23.64 -14.35 0.24
CA GLN A 341 -24.62 -15.21 -0.39
C GLN A 341 -25.94 -14.51 -0.75
N ASN A 342 -26.34 -13.49 0.02
CA ASN A 342 -27.66 -12.89 -0.07
C ASN A 342 -27.67 -11.44 -0.55
N ALA A 343 -26.52 -10.77 -0.61
CA ALA A 343 -26.43 -9.34 -0.92
C ALA A 343 -27.17 -8.92 -2.20
N LEU A 344 -26.98 -9.66 -3.28
CA LEU A 344 -27.63 -9.35 -4.58
C LEU A 344 -29.16 -9.53 -4.55
N LYS A 345 -29.68 -10.35 -3.62
CA LYS A 345 -31.14 -10.52 -3.41
C LYS A 345 -31.74 -9.42 -2.55
N ILE A 346 -30.93 -8.84 -1.64
CA ILE A 346 -31.36 -7.84 -0.67
C ILE A 346 -31.20 -6.44 -1.22
N LEU A 347 -30.12 -6.19 -1.98
CA LEU A 347 -29.83 -4.88 -2.53
C LEU A 347 -30.88 -4.47 -3.58
N PRO A 348 -31.39 -3.24 -3.53
CA PRO A 348 -32.37 -2.75 -4.50
C PRO A 348 -31.81 -2.74 -5.94
N GLY A 349 -32.67 -3.00 -6.92
CA GLY A 349 -32.29 -3.05 -8.33
C GLY A 349 -31.64 -1.77 -8.87
N PHE A 350 -32.01 -0.59 -8.31
CA PHE A 350 -31.40 0.69 -8.68
C PHE A 350 -29.93 0.82 -8.22
N ILE A 351 -29.49 0.00 -7.26
CA ILE A 351 -28.06 -0.13 -6.86
C ILE A 351 -27.41 -1.22 -7.71
N VAL A 352 -28.00 -2.41 -7.75
CA VAL A 352 -27.41 -3.59 -8.40
C VAL A 352 -27.17 -3.36 -9.89
N GLY A 353 -28.15 -2.79 -10.61
CA GLY A 353 -28.04 -2.56 -12.05
C GLY A 353 -26.86 -1.67 -12.46
N PRO A 354 -26.74 -0.44 -11.90
CA PRO A 354 -25.60 0.42 -12.19
C PRO A 354 -24.26 -0.15 -11.69
N MET A 355 -24.21 -0.78 -10.53
CA MET A 355 -22.98 -1.36 -9.99
C MET A 355 -22.46 -2.49 -10.88
N ASN A 356 -23.32 -3.44 -11.30
CA ASN A 356 -22.92 -4.54 -12.21
C ASN A 356 -22.39 -4.06 -13.55
N ARG A 357 -22.89 -2.92 -14.06
CA ARG A 357 -22.43 -2.37 -15.35
C ARG A 357 -21.09 -1.62 -15.26
N ASN A 358 -20.72 -1.16 -14.06
CA ASN A 358 -19.58 -0.26 -13.87
C ASN A 358 -18.44 -0.86 -13.05
N PHE A 359 -18.71 -1.83 -12.17
CA PHE A 359 -17.70 -2.56 -11.42
C PHE A 359 -17.62 -3.99 -11.94
N GLU A 360 -16.45 -4.40 -12.39
CA GLU A 360 -16.25 -5.73 -13.01
C GLU A 360 -16.06 -6.85 -11.99
N GLU A 361 -15.67 -6.52 -10.76
CA GLU A 361 -15.50 -7.47 -9.66
C GLU A 361 -16.76 -7.52 -8.77
N SER A 362 -16.81 -8.53 -7.90
CA SER A 362 -17.89 -8.74 -6.94
C SER A 362 -17.91 -7.68 -5.85
N TYR A 363 -18.44 -6.50 -6.16
CA TYR A 363 -18.50 -5.32 -5.28
C TYR A 363 -19.28 -5.55 -3.98
N GLN A 364 -20.20 -6.50 -3.97
CA GLN A 364 -21.04 -6.82 -2.80
C GLN A 364 -20.30 -7.60 -1.72
N ASN A 365 -19.13 -8.15 -2.00
CA ASN A 365 -18.44 -9.04 -1.08
C ASN A 365 -17.88 -8.30 0.14
N LEU A 366 -18.22 -8.79 1.33
CA LEU A 366 -17.58 -8.44 2.59
C LEU A 366 -16.50 -9.45 2.95
N TRP A 367 -15.47 -8.98 3.64
CA TRP A 367 -14.37 -9.84 4.07
C TRP A 367 -14.72 -10.61 5.34
N GLU A 368 -14.43 -11.88 5.30
CA GLU A 368 -14.71 -12.84 6.38
C GLU A 368 -13.69 -12.71 7.51
N LEU A 369 -12.43 -12.41 7.18
CA LEU A 369 -11.33 -12.22 8.09
C LEU A 369 -10.53 -10.96 7.74
N PRO A 370 -9.90 -10.31 8.73
CA PRO A 370 -9.14 -9.10 8.47
C PRO A 370 -7.87 -9.39 7.69
N THR A 371 -7.80 -8.91 6.45
CA THR A 371 -6.63 -9.04 5.58
C THR A 371 -6.16 -7.68 5.11
N GLU A 372 -4.86 -7.56 4.87
CA GLU A 372 -4.25 -6.32 4.38
C GLU A 372 -4.68 -5.95 2.96
N ASP A 373 -5.16 -6.93 2.20
CA ASP A 373 -5.56 -6.74 0.80
C ASP A 373 -6.90 -6.00 0.67
N TRP A 374 -7.68 -5.85 1.77
CA TRP A 374 -9.02 -5.24 1.72
C TRP A 374 -9.30 -4.23 2.83
N ALA A 375 -8.48 -4.16 3.85
CA ALA A 375 -8.75 -3.36 5.02
C ALA A 375 -8.78 -1.85 4.71
N GLY A 376 -9.89 -1.18 5.04
CA GLY A 376 -9.95 0.26 5.24
C GLY A 376 -9.49 0.65 6.64
N VAL A 377 -9.96 1.79 7.19
CA VAL A 377 -9.70 2.13 8.60
C VAL A 377 -10.43 1.18 9.57
N GLY A 378 -11.41 0.44 9.08
CA GLY A 378 -12.14 -0.59 9.81
C GLY A 378 -13.12 -0.04 10.84
N ALA A 379 -13.93 -0.96 11.38
CA ALA A 379 -15.08 -0.61 12.23
C ALA A 379 -14.69 0.24 13.45
N GLY A 380 -13.55 -0.04 14.10
CA GLY A 380 -13.13 0.72 15.28
C GLY A 380 -12.96 2.21 14.99
N VAL A 381 -12.08 2.57 14.07
CA VAL A 381 -11.81 3.97 13.70
C VAL A 381 -12.96 4.56 12.87
N GLY A 382 -13.54 3.76 11.96
CA GLY A 382 -14.65 4.19 11.10
C GLY A 382 -15.86 4.71 11.90
N TRP A 383 -16.34 3.93 12.87
CA TRP A 383 -17.43 4.36 13.74
C TRP A 383 -17.07 5.57 14.60
N LEU A 384 -15.83 5.68 15.09
CA LEU A 384 -15.40 6.87 15.82
C LEU A 384 -15.40 8.12 14.92
N MET A 385 -15.03 8.00 13.64
CA MET A 385 -15.11 9.10 12.67
C MET A 385 -16.58 9.50 12.42
N VAL A 386 -17.48 8.54 12.23
CA VAL A 386 -18.92 8.78 12.03
C VAL A 386 -19.53 9.48 13.26
N ILE A 387 -19.27 8.97 14.46
CA ILE A 387 -19.78 9.56 15.71
C ILE A 387 -19.23 10.98 15.90
N ALA A 388 -17.95 11.23 15.64
CA ALA A 388 -17.37 12.56 15.71
C ALA A 388 -18.01 13.51 14.68
N GLY A 389 -18.27 13.03 13.47
CA GLY A 389 -18.94 13.80 12.41
C GLY A 389 -20.40 14.14 12.78
N LEU A 390 -21.17 13.16 13.26
CA LEU A 390 -22.53 13.39 13.74
C LEU A 390 -22.57 14.36 14.93
N TRP A 391 -21.62 14.23 15.87
CA TRP A 391 -21.49 15.16 16.99
C TRP A 391 -21.22 16.59 16.52
N ALA A 392 -20.34 16.77 15.55
CA ALA A 392 -20.05 18.07 14.95
C ALA A 392 -21.31 18.67 14.28
N PHE A 393 -22.03 17.85 13.52
CA PHE A 393 -23.24 18.26 12.82
C PHE A 393 -24.36 18.68 13.79
N LEU A 394 -24.67 17.85 14.80
CA LEU A 394 -25.75 18.07 15.75
C LEU A 394 -25.49 19.24 16.74
N LYS A 395 -24.21 19.55 17.00
CA LYS A 395 -23.82 20.63 17.93
C LYS A 395 -23.34 21.91 17.20
N ARG A 396 -23.47 21.96 15.87
CA ARG A 396 -23.16 23.13 15.05
C ARG A 396 -24.01 24.31 15.47
N GLY A 397 -23.40 25.42 15.83
CA GLY A 397 -24.11 26.66 16.27
C GLY A 397 -24.03 26.99 17.75
N ARG A 398 -23.55 26.06 18.62
CA ARG A 398 -23.39 26.35 20.07
C ARG A 398 -22.00 26.88 20.46
N SER A 399 -21.09 27.03 19.50
CA SER A 399 -19.72 27.42 19.79
C SER A 399 -19.26 28.53 18.87
N THR A 400 -18.97 29.70 19.45
CA THR A 400 -18.19 30.73 18.81
C THR A 400 -16.86 30.11 18.36
N SER A 401 -16.58 30.17 17.07
CA SER A 401 -15.31 29.75 16.50
C SER A 401 -14.19 30.56 17.20
N SER A 402 -13.50 29.94 18.14
CA SER A 402 -12.24 30.49 18.64
C SER A 402 -11.33 30.60 17.43
N ASP A 403 -11.16 31.79 16.91
CA ASP A 403 -10.15 32.12 15.90
C ASP A 403 -8.80 31.86 16.53
N ARG A 404 -8.27 30.63 16.31
CA ARG A 404 -6.94 30.30 16.76
C ARG A 404 -5.97 30.76 15.71
N ASP A 405 -4.95 31.44 16.17
CA ASP A 405 -3.80 31.77 15.35
C ASP A 405 -3.15 30.48 14.79
N THR A 406 -3.63 30.06 13.63
CA THR A 406 -3.08 28.93 12.85
C THR A 406 -1.93 29.41 11.97
N GLY A 407 -1.75 30.72 11.83
CA GLY A 407 -0.87 31.35 10.84
C GLY A 407 -1.37 31.18 9.39
N LEU A 408 -2.55 30.60 9.18
CA LEU A 408 -3.17 30.43 7.86
C LEU A 408 -4.32 31.45 7.69
N PRO A 409 -4.42 32.13 6.53
CA PRO A 409 -5.61 32.92 6.21
C PRO A 409 -6.89 32.06 6.28
N PRO A 410 -8.04 32.64 6.73
CA PRO A 410 -9.28 31.87 6.91
C PRO A 410 -9.74 31.12 5.67
N LEU A 411 -9.62 31.72 4.48
CA LEU A 411 -9.96 31.09 3.21
C LEU A 411 -9.05 29.87 2.92
N ILE A 412 -7.75 30.04 3.03
CA ILE A 412 -6.77 28.98 2.79
C ILE A 412 -7.01 27.81 3.76
N ARG A 413 -7.30 28.11 5.03
CA ARG A 413 -7.65 27.08 6.02
C ARG A 413 -8.92 26.33 5.62
N LYS A 414 -9.99 27.01 5.18
CA LYS A 414 -11.21 26.36 4.70
C LYS A 414 -10.94 25.46 3.50
N LEU A 415 -10.17 25.95 2.52
CA LEU A 415 -9.78 25.18 1.36
C LEU A 415 -8.95 23.95 1.75
N ALA A 416 -7.99 24.08 2.66
CA ALA A 416 -7.18 22.97 3.15
C ALA A 416 -8.01 21.89 3.89
N LEU A 417 -9.12 22.28 4.53
CA LEU A 417 -10.03 21.34 5.20
C LEU A 417 -10.95 20.61 4.21
N LEU A 418 -11.40 21.29 3.14
CA LEU A 418 -12.38 20.74 2.19
C LEU A 418 -11.72 19.95 1.04
N SER A 419 -10.56 20.39 0.57
CA SER A 419 -9.91 19.82 -0.62
C SER A 419 -9.55 18.34 -0.53
N PRO A 420 -9.18 17.73 0.62
CA PRO A 420 -9.02 16.29 0.70
C PRO A 420 -10.30 15.50 0.39
N TRP A 421 -11.48 16.06 0.71
CA TRP A 421 -12.76 15.47 0.38
C TRP A 421 -13.07 15.58 -1.12
N VAL A 422 -12.72 16.72 -1.73
CA VAL A 422 -12.80 16.89 -3.20
C VAL A 422 -11.86 15.90 -3.89
N ALA A 423 -10.64 15.73 -3.38
CA ALA A 423 -9.70 14.73 -3.88
C ALA A 423 -10.24 13.30 -3.78
N LEU A 424 -10.95 12.97 -2.68
CA LEU A 424 -11.62 11.67 -2.52
C LEU A 424 -12.74 11.47 -3.54
N ILE A 425 -13.56 12.51 -3.79
CA ILE A 425 -14.62 12.45 -4.82
C ILE A 425 -13.99 12.24 -6.20
N ALA A 426 -12.92 12.97 -6.54
CA ALA A 426 -12.20 12.81 -7.80
C ALA A 426 -11.61 11.38 -7.96
N TYR A 427 -11.07 10.82 -6.88
CA TYR A 427 -10.63 9.42 -6.85
C TYR A 427 -11.80 8.47 -7.11
N GLY A 428 -12.92 8.63 -6.38
CA GLY A 428 -14.11 7.78 -6.51
C GLY A 428 -14.72 7.85 -7.92
N ALA A 429 -14.70 9.03 -8.56
CA ALA A 429 -15.19 9.21 -9.93
C ALA A 429 -14.38 8.44 -10.99
N LYS A 430 -13.13 8.07 -10.68
CA LYS A 430 -12.20 7.41 -11.61
C LYS A 430 -11.92 5.95 -11.29
N SER A 431 -12.11 5.50 -10.05
CA SER A 431 -11.71 4.17 -9.61
C SER A 431 -12.83 3.15 -9.79
N GLY A 432 -12.60 2.12 -10.60
CA GLY A 432 -13.47 0.93 -10.71
C GLY A 432 -13.12 -0.19 -9.73
N MET A 433 -12.13 0.00 -8.86
CA MET A 433 -11.67 -1.02 -7.92
C MET A 433 -12.65 -1.21 -6.76
N VAL A 434 -12.99 -2.47 -6.48
CA VAL A 434 -13.92 -2.84 -5.37
C VAL A 434 -13.29 -2.79 -3.98
N THR A 435 -12.00 -2.50 -3.89
CA THR A 435 -11.25 -2.37 -2.63
C THR A 435 -10.77 -0.94 -2.35
N PRO A 436 -11.62 0.10 -2.47
CA PRO A 436 -11.18 1.49 -2.33
C PRO A 436 -10.63 1.76 -0.92
N GLY A 437 -11.12 1.07 0.11
CA GLY A 437 -10.74 1.29 1.50
C GLY A 437 -9.23 1.27 1.75
N ARG A 438 -8.49 0.29 1.21
CA ARG A 438 -7.04 0.24 1.35
C ARG A 438 -6.32 1.28 0.47
N LEU A 439 -6.86 1.51 -0.75
CA LEU A 439 -6.21 2.34 -1.75
C LEU A 439 -6.16 3.82 -1.37
N ILE A 440 -7.11 4.27 -0.54
CA ILE A 440 -7.18 5.64 -0.02
C ILE A 440 -6.54 5.80 1.36
N ALA A 441 -5.69 4.88 1.81
CA ALA A 441 -5.07 4.97 3.13
C ALA A 441 -4.42 6.36 3.40
N PRO A 442 -3.69 7.00 2.46
CA PRO A 442 -3.13 8.33 2.66
C PRO A 442 -4.16 9.46 2.80
N TYR A 443 -5.42 9.22 2.37
CA TYR A 443 -6.48 10.22 2.45
C TYR A 443 -7.08 10.31 3.87
N TYR A 444 -7.26 9.18 4.58
CA TYR A 444 -7.96 9.15 5.86
C TYR A 444 -7.45 10.17 6.88
N PRO A 445 -6.13 10.31 7.13
CA PRO A 445 -5.66 11.30 8.08
C PRO A 445 -5.90 12.75 7.63
N LEU A 446 -6.02 12.99 6.30
CA LEU A 446 -6.30 14.32 5.74
C LEU A 446 -7.80 14.65 5.68
N LEU A 447 -8.68 13.63 5.68
CA LEU A 447 -10.13 13.82 5.80
C LEU A 447 -10.54 14.19 7.24
N LEU A 448 -9.80 13.71 8.23
CA LEU A 448 -10.09 13.86 9.64
C LEU A 448 -10.18 15.33 10.12
N PRO A 449 -9.32 16.28 9.70
CA PRO A 449 -9.36 17.65 10.20
C PRO A 449 -10.71 18.34 10.04
N LEU A 450 -11.43 18.14 8.93
CA LEU A 450 -12.75 18.72 8.72
C LEU A 450 -13.77 18.23 9.76
N ILE A 451 -13.70 16.95 10.11
CA ILE A 451 -14.60 16.30 11.07
C ILE A 451 -14.36 16.85 12.50
N VAL A 452 -13.07 17.08 12.86
CA VAL A 452 -12.68 17.32 14.26
C VAL A 452 -12.27 18.78 14.57
N ALA A 453 -12.39 19.70 13.61
CA ALA A 453 -11.96 21.09 13.81
C ALA A 453 -12.84 21.88 14.76
N GLY A 454 -14.11 21.50 14.93
CA GLY A 454 -15.08 22.20 15.75
C GLY A 454 -14.73 22.24 17.25
N ALA A 455 -15.25 23.27 17.92
CA ALA A 455 -15.01 23.46 19.35
C ALA A 455 -15.69 22.40 20.22
N GLU A 456 -16.83 21.90 19.75
CA GLU A 456 -17.66 20.84 20.36
C GLU A 456 -16.90 19.52 20.50
N GLN A 457 -15.90 19.26 19.64
CA GLN A 457 -15.08 18.07 19.73
C GLN A 457 -14.27 17.98 21.03
N ALA A 458 -13.89 19.13 21.60
CA ALA A 458 -13.22 19.14 22.89
C ALA A 458 -14.12 18.70 24.05
N VAL A 459 -15.44 18.87 23.91
CA VAL A 459 -16.42 18.35 24.86
C VAL A 459 -16.58 16.85 24.67
N LEU A 460 -16.71 16.39 23.40
CA LEU A 460 -16.84 14.98 23.05
C LEU A 460 -15.70 14.14 23.65
N VAL A 461 -14.44 14.53 23.39
CA VAL A 461 -13.27 13.74 23.82
C VAL A 461 -13.11 13.65 25.34
N ARG A 462 -13.84 14.46 26.11
CA ARG A 462 -13.87 14.41 27.59
C ARG A 462 -14.96 13.49 28.13
N LYS A 463 -15.95 13.10 27.32
CA LYS A 463 -17.04 12.23 27.75
C LYS A 463 -16.53 10.83 28.10
N ARG A 464 -17.07 10.21 29.16
CA ARG A 464 -16.68 8.86 29.60
C ARG A 464 -17.04 7.81 28.55
N TRP A 465 -18.25 7.88 27.97
CA TRP A 465 -18.69 6.96 26.93
C TRP A 465 -17.82 7.05 25.66
N TRP A 466 -17.35 8.26 25.25
CA TRP A 466 -16.43 8.40 24.15
C TRP A 466 -15.11 7.65 24.40
N ARG A 467 -14.55 7.82 25.60
CA ARG A 467 -13.32 7.10 26.00
C ARG A 467 -13.52 5.59 26.00
N LEU A 468 -14.69 5.10 26.40
CA LEU A 468 -15.06 3.68 26.31
C LEU A 468 -15.05 3.20 24.85
N LEU A 469 -15.68 3.93 23.93
CA LEU A 469 -15.66 3.59 22.50
C LEU A 469 -14.24 3.60 21.92
N VAL A 470 -13.39 4.54 22.32
CA VAL A 470 -11.97 4.55 21.92
C VAL A 470 -11.25 3.28 22.43
N TRP A 471 -11.53 2.85 23.67
CA TRP A 471 -11.00 1.60 24.19
C TRP A 471 -11.49 0.38 23.43
N LEU A 472 -12.76 0.33 23.05
CA LEU A 472 -13.29 -0.71 22.17
C LEU A 472 -12.58 -0.70 20.81
N GLY A 473 -12.29 0.49 20.26
CA GLY A 473 -11.50 0.64 19.04
C GLY A 473 -10.08 0.05 19.18
N PHE A 474 -9.39 0.29 20.30
CA PHE A 474 -8.10 -0.35 20.57
C PHE A 474 -8.25 -1.88 20.73
N LEU A 475 -9.29 -2.35 21.41
CA LEU A 475 -9.54 -3.78 21.59
C LEU A 475 -9.76 -4.48 20.23
N THR A 476 -10.56 -3.89 19.33
CA THR A 476 -10.74 -4.44 17.97
C THR A 476 -9.43 -4.44 17.19
N ALA A 477 -8.59 -3.42 17.34
CA ALA A 477 -7.27 -3.35 16.73
C ALA A 477 -6.34 -4.48 17.23
N PHE A 478 -6.33 -4.77 18.53
CA PHE A 478 -5.62 -5.92 19.10
C PHE A 478 -6.16 -7.25 18.55
N ALA A 479 -7.47 -7.43 18.58
CA ALA A 479 -8.12 -8.65 18.08
C ALA A 479 -7.74 -8.91 16.62
N ILE A 480 -7.76 -7.90 15.77
CA ILE A 480 -7.42 -8.01 14.35
C ILE A 480 -5.96 -8.39 14.13
N LEU A 481 -5.02 -7.82 14.89
CA LEU A 481 -3.61 -8.20 14.78
C LEU A 481 -3.36 -9.64 15.23
N ILE A 482 -4.11 -10.13 16.22
CA ILE A 482 -3.99 -11.52 16.67
C ILE A 482 -4.59 -12.48 15.65
N VAL A 483 -5.76 -12.14 15.08
CA VAL A 483 -6.57 -13.06 14.27
C VAL A 483 -6.24 -12.98 12.76
N THR A 484 -5.55 -11.95 12.28
CA THR A 484 -5.28 -11.82 10.83
C THR A 484 -4.64 -13.08 10.24
N PRO A 485 -5.19 -13.65 9.15
CA PRO A 485 -4.63 -14.87 8.55
C PRO A 485 -3.24 -14.65 7.91
N ALA A 486 -2.92 -13.39 7.59
CA ALA A 486 -1.63 -13.04 7.01
C ALA A 486 -0.47 -13.21 8.01
N ARG A 487 -0.70 -12.94 9.29
CA ARG A 487 0.31 -13.00 10.37
C ARG A 487 -0.35 -13.33 11.70
N PRO A 488 -0.91 -14.55 11.86
CA PRO A 488 -1.64 -14.91 13.06
C PRO A 488 -0.71 -14.99 14.27
N LEU A 489 -1.03 -14.26 15.34
CA LEU A 489 -0.27 -14.31 16.61
C LEU A 489 -0.85 -15.37 17.57
N TRP A 490 -1.43 -16.43 17.03
CA TRP A 490 -1.94 -17.61 17.73
C TRP A 490 -1.72 -18.84 16.85
N PRO A 491 -1.71 -20.07 17.38
CA PRO A 491 -1.45 -21.28 16.60
C PRO A 491 -2.68 -21.71 15.77
N ALA A 492 -3.06 -20.84 14.81
CA ALA A 492 -4.29 -20.92 14.02
C ALA A 492 -4.46 -22.26 13.33
N GLN A 493 -3.45 -22.73 12.60
CA GLN A 493 -3.53 -23.97 11.83
C GLN A 493 -3.70 -25.19 12.74
N THR A 494 -2.94 -25.27 13.83
CA THR A 494 -3.02 -26.39 14.78
C THR A 494 -4.39 -26.47 15.46
N ILE A 495 -4.92 -25.31 15.90
CA ILE A 495 -6.23 -25.29 16.57
C ILE A 495 -7.35 -25.56 15.58
N LEU A 496 -7.33 -24.93 14.40
CA LEU A 496 -8.36 -25.11 13.38
C LEU A 496 -8.34 -26.52 12.80
N SER A 497 -7.18 -27.14 12.56
CA SER A 497 -7.11 -28.52 12.08
C SER A 497 -7.72 -29.50 13.08
N ARG A 498 -7.41 -29.36 14.38
CA ARG A 498 -8.06 -30.18 15.45
C ARG A 498 -9.56 -29.95 15.50
N ALA A 499 -10.01 -28.68 15.36
CA ALA A 499 -11.44 -28.37 15.37
C ALA A 499 -12.17 -28.95 14.14
N VAL A 500 -11.53 -28.95 12.96
CA VAL A 500 -12.07 -29.59 11.74
C VAL A 500 -12.10 -31.10 11.91
N GLN A 501 -11.08 -31.73 12.49
CA GLN A 501 -11.11 -33.17 12.78
C GLN A 501 -12.26 -33.55 13.73
N ALA A 502 -12.55 -32.70 14.73
CA ALA A 502 -13.67 -32.93 15.66
C ALA A 502 -15.05 -32.65 15.03
N LYS A 503 -15.13 -31.76 14.02
CA LYS A 503 -16.38 -31.38 13.32
C LYS A 503 -16.12 -31.22 11.82
N PRO A 504 -15.96 -32.33 11.05
CA PRO A 504 -15.59 -32.30 9.63
C PRO A 504 -16.60 -31.58 8.74
N ASP A 505 -17.89 -31.66 9.06
CA ASP A 505 -18.99 -31.08 8.27
C ASP A 505 -19.17 -29.57 8.49
N SER A 506 -18.41 -28.97 9.41
CA SER A 506 -18.51 -27.54 9.67
C SER A 506 -17.93 -26.70 8.52
N ARG A 507 -18.80 -26.15 7.68
CA ARG A 507 -18.41 -25.21 6.60
C ARG A 507 -17.58 -24.03 7.11
N PHE A 508 -17.92 -23.53 8.31
CA PHE A 508 -17.19 -22.43 8.96
C PHE A 508 -15.74 -22.80 9.27
N LEU A 509 -15.53 -23.94 9.94
CA LEU A 509 -14.17 -24.38 10.35
C LEU A 509 -13.31 -24.72 9.14
N ASN A 510 -13.89 -25.41 8.15
CA ASN A 510 -13.21 -25.74 6.90
C ASN A 510 -12.81 -24.47 6.12
N ARG A 511 -13.71 -23.49 6.01
CA ARG A 511 -13.42 -22.21 5.36
C ARG A 511 -12.34 -21.42 6.08
N ALA A 512 -12.39 -21.38 7.42
CA ALA A 512 -11.37 -20.73 8.24
C ALA A 512 -10.01 -21.41 8.03
N LEU A 513 -9.94 -22.73 8.18
CA LEU A 513 -8.69 -23.49 7.99
C LEU A 513 -8.10 -23.24 6.60
N THR A 514 -8.91 -23.33 5.55
CA THR A 514 -8.48 -23.05 4.16
C THR A 514 -7.88 -21.64 4.03
N THR A 515 -8.53 -20.63 4.62
CA THR A 515 -8.03 -19.25 4.55
C THR A 515 -6.65 -19.12 5.21
N TYR A 516 -6.47 -19.64 6.42
CA TYR A 516 -5.17 -19.58 7.10
C TYR A 516 -4.11 -20.42 6.37
N ALA A 517 -4.46 -21.57 5.82
CA ALA A 517 -3.54 -22.41 5.05
C ALA A 517 -3.05 -21.67 3.77
N VAL A 518 -3.96 -21.07 3.00
CA VAL A 518 -3.60 -20.29 1.80
C VAL A 518 -2.67 -19.13 2.14
N TYR A 519 -2.98 -18.36 3.19
CA TYR A 519 -2.12 -17.24 3.59
C TYR A 519 -0.74 -17.69 4.07
N SER A 520 -0.64 -18.81 4.78
CA SER A 520 0.65 -19.32 5.26
C SER A 520 1.57 -19.79 4.13
N MET A 521 0.99 -20.29 3.05
CA MET A 521 1.75 -20.77 1.88
C MET A 521 1.98 -19.69 0.82
N ARG A 522 1.29 -18.54 0.91
CA ARG A 522 1.28 -17.54 -0.16
C ARG A 522 2.67 -16.97 -0.50
N SER A 523 3.57 -16.88 0.47
CA SER A 523 4.95 -16.43 0.22
C SER A 523 5.78 -17.40 -0.61
N ASP A 524 5.40 -18.67 -0.64
CA ASP A 524 6.05 -19.74 -1.41
C ASP A 524 4.99 -20.82 -1.77
N PRO A 525 4.08 -20.53 -2.73
CA PRO A 525 2.92 -21.39 -2.98
C PRO A 525 3.24 -22.69 -3.70
N LEU A 526 4.38 -22.81 -4.37
CA LEU A 526 4.74 -23.94 -5.24
C LEU A 526 6.14 -24.52 -4.91
N PRO A 527 6.45 -24.83 -3.63
CA PRO A 527 7.76 -25.31 -3.23
C PRO A 527 8.10 -26.68 -3.84
N GLY A 528 7.10 -27.54 -4.04
CA GLY A 528 7.29 -28.87 -4.65
C GLY A 528 7.75 -28.78 -6.10
N LEU A 529 7.09 -27.95 -6.92
CA LEU A 529 7.52 -27.74 -8.32
C LEU A 529 8.90 -27.08 -8.40
N ARG A 530 9.19 -26.14 -7.49
CA ARG A 530 10.54 -25.55 -7.42
C ARG A 530 11.60 -26.60 -7.09
N ALA A 531 11.31 -27.53 -6.17
CA ALA A 531 12.26 -28.59 -5.79
C ALA A 531 12.52 -29.58 -6.93
N ALA A 532 11.56 -29.76 -7.84
CA ALA A 532 11.69 -30.61 -9.02
C ALA A 532 12.49 -29.96 -10.16
N LEU A 533 12.81 -28.66 -10.10
CA LEU A 533 13.64 -27.98 -11.10
C LEU A 533 15.11 -28.40 -10.96
N PRO A 534 15.85 -28.51 -12.08
CA PRO A 534 17.29 -28.72 -12.05
C PRO A 534 18.02 -27.63 -11.24
N LYS A 535 19.01 -28.02 -10.44
CA LYS A 535 19.72 -27.10 -9.52
C LYS A 535 20.54 -26.04 -10.26
N ASP A 536 21.04 -26.36 -11.41
CA ASP A 536 21.87 -25.54 -12.31
C ASP A 536 21.03 -24.65 -13.25
N LEU A 537 19.71 -24.81 -13.28
CA LEU A 537 18.82 -24.05 -14.14
C LEU A 537 18.87 -22.55 -13.80
N LYS A 538 19.35 -21.74 -14.74
CA LYS A 538 19.51 -20.27 -14.60
C LYS A 538 18.22 -19.50 -14.93
N VAL A 539 17.44 -19.99 -15.89
CA VAL A 539 16.21 -19.35 -16.35
C VAL A 539 15.08 -20.36 -16.39
N VAL A 540 13.96 -20.06 -15.77
CA VAL A 540 12.75 -20.87 -15.83
C VAL A 540 11.62 -20.07 -16.50
N GLY A 541 10.91 -20.69 -17.45
CA GLY A 541 9.72 -20.10 -18.04
C GLY A 541 8.54 -20.09 -17.07
N PHE A 542 7.66 -19.11 -17.17
CA PHE A 542 6.44 -19.04 -16.39
C PHE A 542 5.27 -18.58 -17.26
N LEU A 543 4.24 -19.42 -17.36
CA LEU A 543 2.99 -19.12 -18.03
C LEU A 543 1.87 -19.10 -16.98
N GLY A 544 1.36 -17.92 -16.67
CA GLY A 544 0.31 -17.72 -15.67
C GLY A 544 -0.62 -16.57 -16.01
N THR A 545 -1.61 -16.35 -15.16
CA THR A 545 -2.47 -15.16 -15.20
C THR A 545 -1.73 -13.95 -14.58
N PRO A 546 -2.23 -12.71 -14.77
CA PRO A 546 -1.69 -11.53 -14.09
C PRO A 546 -1.75 -11.61 -12.56
N ASP A 547 -2.59 -12.47 -11.99
CA ASP A 547 -2.74 -12.63 -10.55
C ASP A 547 -2.04 -13.88 -9.99
N ASP A 548 -1.43 -14.70 -10.84
CA ASP A 548 -0.62 -15.85 -10.43
C ASP A 548 0.73 -15.39 -9.84
N LEU A 549 1.23 -16.17 -8.87
CA LEU A 549 2.45 -15.84 -8.13
C LEU A 549 3.63 -16.68 -8.64
N ASP A 550 4.60 -16.04 -9.29
CA ASP A 550 5.85 -16.66 -9.74
C ASP A 550 6.95 -16.65 -8.66
N ILE A 551 6.67 -16.06 -7.49
CA ILE A 551 7.64 -15.79 -6.42
C ILE A 551 8.38 -17.05 -5.92
N SER A 552 7.75 -18.22 -5.96
CA SER A 552 8.39 -19.49 -5.60
C SER A 552 9.62 -19.78 -6.45
N PHE A 553 9.60 -19.42 -7.72
CA PHE A 553 10.64 -19.77 -8.69
C PHE A 553 11.83 -18.81 -8.69
N TRP A 554 11.68 -17.66 -8.06
CA TRP A 554 12.77 -16.74 -7.78
C TRP A 554 13.65 -17.17 -6.59
N ARG A 555 13.17 -18.12 -5.76
CA ARG A 555 13.88 -18.56 -4.55
C ARG A 555 14.92 -19.66 -4.84
N PRO A 556 16.12 -19.58 -4.25
CA PRO A 556 16.67 -18.46 -3.47
C PRO A 556 16.83 -17.21 -4.34
N TYR A 557 16.51 -16.03 -3.81
CA TYR A 557 16.54 -14.80 -4.60
C TYR A 557 17.92 -14.53 -5.22
N LEU A 558 17.93 -14.05 -6.46
CA LEU A 558 19.12 -13.79 -7.27
C LEU A 558 19.95 -15.05 -7.58
N SER A 559 19.35 -16.24 -7.56
CA SER A 559 19.99 -17.48 -8.02
C SER A 559 19.49 -17.93 -9.39
N ARG A 560 18.33 -17.43 -9.80
CA ARG A 560 17.59 -17.85 -11.00
C ARG A 560 16.71 -16.70 -11.48
N GLN A 561 16.53 -16.61 -12.78
CA GLN A 561 15.59 -15.68 -13.42
C GLN A 561 14.29 -16.41 -13.79
N VAL A 562 13.15 -15.71 -13.66
CA VAL A 562 11.85 -16.17 -14.18
C VAL A 562 11.53 -15.39 -15.44
N ALA A 563 11.36 -16.09 -16.56
CA ALA A 563 11.01 -15.50 -17.83
C ALA A 563 9.55 -15.77 -18.16
N GLN A 564 8.74 -14.73 -18.27
CA GLN A 564 7.32 -14.87 -18.61
C GLN A 564 7.18 -15.43 -20.02
N ILE A 565 6.24 -16.35 -20.22
CA ILE A 565 5.90 -16.97 -21.52
C ILE A 565 4.47 -16.59 -21.88
N SER A 566 4.25 -16.22 -23.15
CA SER A 566 2.91 -16.11 -23.70
C SER A 566 2.43 -17.48 -24.19
N ALA A 567 1.13 -17.75 -24.01
CA ALA A 567 0.53 -18.98 -24.54
C ALA A 567 0.58 -19.06 -26.08
N THR A 568 0.79 -17.94 -26.76
CA THR A 568 0.92 -17.85 -28.22
C THR A 568 2.34 -18.06 -28.75
N GLU A 569 3.35 -18.18 -27.85
CA GLU A 569 4.73 -18.40 -28.27
C GLU A 569 4.91 -19.78 -28.92
N THR A 570 5.65 -19.79 -30.02
CA THR A 570 6.01 -21.02 -30.74
C THR A 570 7.23 -21.68 -30.12
N ALA A 571 7.45 -22.97 -30.44
CA ALA A 571 8.65 -23.70 -30.03
C ALA A 571 9.95 -22.98 -30.46
N GLN A 572 9.95 -22.35 -31.64
CA GLN A 572 11.11 -21.59 -32.12
C GLN A 572 11.43 -20.37 -31.26
N GLN A 573 10.40 -19.57 -30.87
CA GLN A 573 10.55 -18.41 -30.00
C GLN A 573 11.05 -18.80 -28.61
N ILE A 574 10.52 -19.88 -28.03
CA ILE A 574 10.94 -20.43 -26.75
C ILE A 574 12.41 -20.86 -26.80
N ARG A 575 12.84 -21.54 -27.89
CA ARG A 575 14.25 -21.94 -28.08
C ARG A 575 15.18 -20.75 -28.23
N GLN A 576 14.78 -19.72 -28.97
CA GLN A 576 15.59 -18.48 -29.12
C GLN A 576 15.86 -17.85 -27.75
N ARG A 577 14.96 -17.98 -26.79
CA ARG A 577 15.11 -17.52 -25.40
C ARG A 577 15.86 -18.52 -24.52
N LYS A 578 16.35 -19.64 -25.08
CA LYS A 578 17.10 -20.69 -24.38
C LYS A 578 16.36 -21.28 -23.16
N LEU A 579 15.02 -21.33 -23.23
CA LEU A 579 14.19 -21.91 -22.18
C LEU A 579 14.13 -23.42 -22.35
N THR A 580 14.54 -24.17 -21.34
CA THR A 580 14.48 -25.64 -21.29
C THR A 580 13.34 -26.14 -20.42
N HIS A 581 12.94 -25.38 -19.40
CA HIS A 581 11.88 -25.74 -18.48
C HIS A 581 10.92 -24.58 -18.27
N ALA A 582 9.65 -24.87 -18.05
CA ALA A 582 8.65 -23.88 -17.69
C ALA A 582 7.65 -24.40 -16.66
N ILE A 583 7.07 -23.46 -15.93
CA ILE A 583 5.91 -23.68 -15.06
C ILE A 583 4.69 -23.13 -15.78
N VAL A 584 3.67 -23.97 -15.90
CA VAL A 584 2.42 -23.64 -16.61
C VAL A 584 1.27 -23.72 -15.63
N SER A 585 0.53 -22.62 -15.49
CA SER A 585 -0.71 -22.55 -14.73
C SER A 585 -1.89 -23.02 -15.62
N GLY A 586 -2.72 -23.94 -15.13
CA GLY A 586 -3.96 -24.29 -15.81
C GLY A 586 -4.88 -23.06 -15.98
N ALA A 587 -4.95 -22.20 -14.97
CA ALA A 587 -5.65 -20.92 -15.06
C ALA A 587 -5.02 -19.97 -16.10
N GLY A 588 -3.68 -19.99 -16.28
CA GLY A 588 -2.99 -19.23 -17.31
C GLY A 588 -3.36 -19.66 -18.72
N LEU A 589 -3.51 -20.95 -18.94
CA LEU A 589 -4.01 -21.48 -20.22
C LEU A 589 -5.48 -21.08 -20.46
N GLU A 590 -6.35 -21.28 -19.49
CA GLU A 590 -7.76 -20.84 -19.54
C GLU A 590 -7.87 -19.33 -19.83
N TRP A 591 -7.08 -18.50 -19.14
CA TRP A 591 -7.10 -17.05 -19.33
C TRP A 591 -6.61 -16.64 -20.73
N SER A 592 -5.66 -17.37 -21.29
CA SER A 592 -5.12 -17.14 -22.62
C SER A 592 -6.09 -17.49 -23.75
N THR A 593 -7.17 -18.26 -23.46
CA THR A 593 -8.21 -18.56 -24.45
C THR A 593 -8.96 -17.32 -24.94
N TYR A 594 -8.93 -16.19 -24.21
CA TYR A 594 -9.44 -14.92 -24.74
C TYR A 594 -8.69 -14.41 -25.96
N SER A 595 -7.45 -14.87 -26.15
CA SER A 595 -6.61 -14.50 -27.30
C SER A 595 -6.44 -15.63 -28.33
N VAL A 596 -6.63 -16.88 -27.89
CA VAL A 596 -6.47 -18.09 -28.74
C VAL A 596 -7.62 -19.05 -28.44
N THR A 597 -8.51 -19.26 -29.38
CA THR A 597 -9.62 -20.21 -29.27
C THR A 597 -9.12 -21.65 -29.13
N ASN A 598 -9.72 -22.42 -28.22
CA ASN A 598 -9.45 -23.86 -28.02
C ASN A 598 -8.02 -24.21 -27.52
N LEU A 599 -7.37 -23.37 -26.76
CA LEU A 599 -6.08 -23.69 -26.16
C LEU A 599 -6.26 -24.65 -24.98
N THR A 600 -5.88 -25.92 -25.20
CA THR A 600 -5.80 -26.94 -24.15
C THR A 600 -4.34 -27.18 -23.77
N LEU A 601 -4.09 -27.83 -22.62
CA LEU A 601 -2.73 -28.20 -22.24
C LEU A 601 -2.07 -29.07 -23.33
N GLU A 602 -2.79 -30.05 -23.86
CA GLU A 602 -2.28 -30.98 -24.89
C GLU A 602 -1.91 -30.23 -26.18
N SER A 603 -2.81 -29.34 -26.66
CA SER A 603 -2.53 -28.55 -27.87
C SER A 603 -1.34 -27.63 -27.67
N TRP A 604 -1.21 -26.98 -26.49
CA TRP A 604 -0.06 -26.14 -26.17
C TRP A 604 1.25 -26.94 -26.08
N LEU A 605 1.23 -28.11 -25.43
CA LEU A 605 2.40 -29.01 -25.37
C LEU A 605 2.86 -29.45 -26.76
N THR A 606 1.94 -29.78 -27.63
CA THR A 606 2.21 -30.17 -29.04
C THR A 606 2.83 -28.97 -29.79
N GLN A 607 2.22 -27.77 -29.69
CA GLN A 607 2.69 -26.56 -30.35
C GLN A 607 4.11 -26.17 -29.92
N THR A 608 4.41 -26.31 -28.63
CA THR A 608 5.70 -25.92 -28.04
C THR A 608 6.72 -27.03 -28.02
N ARG A 609 6.36 -28.26 -28.43
CA ARG A 609 7.17 -29.49 -28.32
C ARG A 609 7.61 -29.76 -26.88
N ALA A 610 6.71 -29.59 -25.94
CA ALA A 610 6.98 -29.78 -24.51
C ALA A 610 6.38 -31.09 -24.00
N GLU A 611 6.94 -31.59 -22.89
CA GLU A 611 6.39 -32.73 -22.14
C GLU A 611 6.23 -32.35 -20.65
N VAL A 612 5.22 -32.93 -20.00
CA VAL A 612 4.99 -32.71 -18.57
C VAL A 612 5.93 -33.62 -17.78
N LEU A 613 6.77 -33.03 -16.93
CA LEU A 613 7.62 -33.78 -16.01
C LEU A 613 6.89 -34.13 -14.71
N THR A 614 6.15 -33.18 -14.16
CA THR A 614 5.35 -33.38 -12.95
C THR A 614 4.25 -32.33 -12.86
N ASN A 615 3.25 -32.58 -12.03
CA ASN A 615 2.16 -31.64 -11.77
C ASN A 615 1.83 -31.57 -10.28
N THR A 616 1.08 -30.53 -9.90
CA THR A 616 0.50 -30.37 -8.57
C THR A 616 -0.77 -29.55 -8.65
N ILE A 617 -1.62 -29.69 -7.64
CA ILE A 617 -2.80 -28.83 -7.45
C ILE A 617 -2.49 -27.88 -6.28
N ALA A 618 -2.59 -26.58 -6.51
CA ALA A 618 -2.35 -25.59 -5.47
C ALA A 618 -3.40 -24.48 -5.48
N THR A 619 -3.69 -23.95 -4.29
CA THR A 619 -4.57 -22.79 -4.11
C THR A 619 -3.71 -21.57 -3.77
N VAL A 620 -3.54 -20.67 -4.71
CA VAL A 620 -2.74 -19.44 -4.55
C VAL A 620 -3.58 -18.32 -3.93
N THR A 621 -4.87 -18.24 -4.31
CA THR A 621 -5.83 -17.30 -3.73
C THR A 621 -7.08 -18.03 -3.27
N VAL A 622 -7.67 -17.57 -2.15
CA VAL A 622 -8.86 -18.22 -1.56
C VAL A 622 -10.07 -18.20 -2.52
N SER A 623 -10.19 -17.13 -3.31
CA SER A 623 -11.29 -16.96 -4.27
C SER A 623 -11.15 -17.80 -5.53
N ALA A 624 -9.92 -18.06 -5.99
CA ALA A 624 -9.67 -18.82 -7.21
C ALA A 624 -9.81 -20.35 -7.00
N GLY A 625 -9.75 -20.81 -5.73
CA GLY A 625 -9.78 -22.24 -5.42
C GLY A 625 -8.52 -23.00 -5.88
N PRO A 626 -8.56 -24.35 -5.82
CA PRO A 626 -7.46 -25.19 -6.28
C PRO A 626 -7.37 -25.18 -7.82
N LYS A 627 -6.15 -24.97 -8.34
CA LYS A 627 -5.84 -24.97 -9.77
C LYS A 627 -4.66 -25.91 -10.05
N PRO A 628 -4.65 -26.57 -11.22
CA PRO A 628 -3.53 -27.42 -11.63
C PRO A 628 -2.33 -26.57 -12.07
N TRP A 629 -1.15 -27.05 -11.74
CA TRP A 629 0.15 -26.48 -12.11
C TRP A 629 1.03 -27.57 -12.66
N TYR A 630 1.75 -27.28 -13.74
CA TYR A 630 2.56 -28.22 -14.47
C TYR A 630 4.02 -27.73 -14.58
N LEU A 631 4.97 -28.61 -14.30
CA LEU A 631 6.36 -28.42 -14.69
C LEU A 631 6.54 -29.12 -16.04
N VAL A 632 6.98 -28.38 -17.04
CA VAL A 632 7.19 -28.90 -18.39
C VAL A 632 8.65 -28.73 -18.82
N HIS A 633 9.09 -29.66 -19.69
CA HIS A 633 10.40 -29.63 -20.35
C HIS A 633 10.19 -29.47 -21.86
N PHE A 634 10.92 -28.54 -22.49
CA PHE A 634 10.90 -28.32 -23.92
C PHE A 634 11.90 -29.25 -24.60
N LYS A 635 11.43 -30.08 -25.55
CA LYS A 635 12.26 -30.97 -26.33
C LYS A 635 13.05 -30.17 -27.38
N ASN A 636 14.31 -30.53 -27.57
CA ASN A 636 15.19 -29.91 -28.56
C ASN A 636 14.70 -30.08 -30.00
#